data_53dc19967f122b87d5f2acd85d94dc45
#
_entry.id   53dc19967f122b87d5f2acd85d94dc45
#
_cell.length_a   1.000
_cell.length_b   1.000
_cell.length_c   1.000
_cell.angle_alpha   90.00
_cell.angle_beta   90.00
_cell.angle_gamma   90.00
#
_symmetry.space_group_name_H-M   'P 1'
#
loop_
_entity.id
_entity.type
_entity.pdbx_description
1 polymer ?
#
loop_
_entity_poly.entity_id
_entity_poly.type
_entity_poly.pdbx_seq_one_letter_code
_entity_poly.pdbx_strand_id
1 'polypeptide(L)'
;TDARLSRLRGNDFDGKDAAGLILDNKLTELYFNYGRYLMISGSRPGSQPLNLQGIWNQDMWPAWGSRFTVNINTEMNYWCAESCNLSECHLPLFDLIRRMRPNGEQTARDMYHCGGFVCHHNTDLWGDCAPQDRWMPATIWPMGAAWLCLHIFEHYQYTLDRDFLAQQFDTLCGAAQFFTEYMFENSAGQLVTGPSVSPENTYLTESGAKGSLCIGPSMDSQIITLLFTDVLEAARIL
;
A
#
# COMPACT_ATOMS: atom_id res chain seq x y z
N THR A 1 10.89 -23.18 22.84
CA THR A 1 10.90 -21.97 21.98
C THR A 1 12.31 -21.39 21.92
N ASP A 2 12.97 -21.19 23.08
CA ASP A 2 14.32 -20.61 23.11
C ASP A 2 15.37 -21.47 22.42
N ALA A 3 15.29 -22.80 22.57
CA ALA A 3 16.18 -23.74 21.88
C ALA A 3 16.02 -23.67 20.35
N ARG A 4 14.79 -23.45 19.84
CA ARG A 4 14.50 -23.27 18.41
C ARG A 4 15.02 -21.95 17.90
N LEU A 5 14.79 -20.86 18.63
CA LEU A 5 15.32 -19.53 18.31
C LEU A 5 16.84 -19.49 18.38
N SER A 6 17.46 -20.23 19.32
CA SER A 6 18.92 -20.35 19.42
C SER A 6 19.54 -21.05 18.19
N ARG A 7 18.86 -22.05 17.61
CA ARG A 7 19.30 -22.68 16.36
C ARG A 7 19.24 -21.69 15.19
N LEU A 8 18.20 -20.85 15.11
CA LEU A 8 18.09 -19.80 14.11
C LEU A 8 19.17 -18.71 14.24
N ARG A 9 19.59 -18.41 15.49
CA ARG A 9 20.65 -17.42 15.78
C ARG A 9 22.05 -17.96 15.57
N GLY A 10 22.23 -19.29 15.56
CA GLY A 10 23.53 -19.95 15.57
C GLY A 10 24.24 -20.04 14.24
N ASN A 11 23.82 -19.34 13.18
CA ASN A 11 24.41 -19.41 11.84
C ASN A 11 24.55 -20.83 11.25
N ASP A 12 23.82 -21.81 11.77
CA ASP A 12 23.77 -23.16 11.24
C ASP A 12 23.00 -23.25 9.90
N PHE A 13 22.99 -22.16 9.15
CA PHE A 13 22.57 -22.11 7.75
C PHE A 13 23.61 -22.68 6.78
N ASP A 14 24.43 -23.59 7.23
CA ASP A 14 25.46 -24.25 6.40
C ASP A 14 24.87 -25.29 5.45
N GLY A 15 23.68 -25.04 4.94
CA GLY A 15 23.04 -25.83 3.87
C GLY A 15 22.63 -27.26 4.28
N LYS A 16 23.10 -27.75 5.44
CA LYS A 16 22.81 -29.10 5.93
C LYS A 16 21.60 -29.15 6.88
N ASP A 17 21.24 -28.05 7.52
CA ASP A 17 20.10 -27.96 8.44
C ASP A 17 18.89 -27.20 7.92
N ALA A 18 18.94 -26.66 6.70
CA ALA A 18 17.78 -26.05 6.05
C ALA A 18 16.57 -27.04 5.99
N ALA A 19 16.85 -28.34 5.85
CA ALA A 19 15.84 -29.38 5.92
C ALA A 19 15.24 -29.54 7.33
N GLY A 20 16.04 -29.34 8.40
CA GLY A 20 15.56 -29.43 9.78
C GLY A 20 14.67 -28.25 10.19
N LEU A 21 14.95 -27.04 9.71
CA LEU A 21 14.12 -25.85 9.90
C LEU A 21 12.80 -25.94 9.13
N ILE A 22 12.83 -26.43 7.91
CA ILE A 22 11.63 -26.65 7.07
C ILE A 22 10.70 -27.70 7.70
N LEU A 23 11.26 -28.65 8.48
CA LEU A 23 10.49 -29.69 9.16
C LEU A 23 10.00 -29.29 10.58
N ASP A 24 10.35 -28.12 11.11
CA ASP A 24 9.78 -27.65 12.36
C ASP A 24 8.42 -26.96 12.16
N ASN A 25 7.42 -27.78 11.87
CA ASN A 25 6.05 -27.32 11.65
C ASN A 25 5.48 -26.52 12.82
N LYS A 26 5.91 -26.79 14.05
CA LYS A 26 5.47 -26.04 15.24
C LYS A 26 6.09 -24.64 15.32
N LEU A 27 7.29 -24.46 14.80
CA LEU A 27 7.87 -23.11 14.68
C LEU A 27 7.19 -22.32 13.58
N THR A 28 6.88 -22.93 12.46
CA THR A 28 6.11 -22.33 11.36
C THR A 28 4.71 -21.92 11.84
N GLU A 29 4.01 -22.82 12.54
CA GLU A 29 2.71 -22.53 13.16
C GLU A 29 2.79 -21.37 14.15
N LEU A 30 3.81 -21.34 15.03
CA LEU A 30 4.00 -20.26 15.97
C LEU A 30 4.25 -18.93 15.26
N TYR A 31 5.08 -18.92 14.22
CA TYR A 31 5.39 -17.72 13.44
C TYR A 31 4.16 -17.17 12.72
N PHE A 32 3.40 -18.05 12.06
CA PHE A 32 2.14 -17.70 11.42
C PHE A 32 1.13 -17.11 12.42
N ASN A 33 0.91 -17.79 13.54
CA ASN A 33 -0.02 -17.32 14.58
C ASN A 33 0.46 -16.03 15.26
N TYR A 34 1.77 -15.81 15.34
CA TYR A 34 2.31 -14.55 15.86
C TYR A 34 2.02 -13.37 14.91
N GLY A 35 2.16 -13.57 13.60
CA GLY A 35 1.75 -12.56 12.61
C GLY A 35 0.25 -12.21 12.72
N ARG A 36 -0.62 -13.23 12.83
CA ARG A 36 -2.06 -13.03 13.08
C ARG A 36 -2.33 -12.28 14.38
N TYR A 37 -1.63 -12.64 15.46
CA TYR A 37 -1.73 -11.94 16.74
C TYR A 37 -1.38 -10.46 16.62
N LEU A 38 -0.33 -10.09 15.89
CA LEU A 38 0.03 -8.69 15.67
C LEU A 38 -1.07 -7.93 14.96
N MET A 39 -1.66 -8.49 13.91
CA MET A 39 -2.78 -7.85 13.21
C MET A 39 -4.01 -7.74 14.09
N ILE A 40 -4.43 -8.81 14.75
CA ILE A 40 -5.59 -8.83 15.65
C ILE A 40 -5.44 -7.83 16.79
N SER A 41 -4.23 -7.68 17.32
CA SER A 41 -3.96 -6.77 18.44
C SER A 41 -3.86 -5.30 18.01
N GLY A 42 -3.42 -5.05 16.76
CA GLY A 42 -3.10 -3.71 16.29
C GLY A 42 -4.14 -3.07 15.38
N SER A 43 -5.05 -3.85 14.78
CA SER A 43 -6.02 -3.35 13.82
C SER A 43 -7.41 -3.92 14.08
N ARG A 44 -8.27 -3.12 14.67
CA ARG A 44 -9.65 -3.51 15.03
C ARG A 44 -10.65 -2.48 14.50
N PRO A 45 -11.88 -2.88 14.19
CA PRO A 45 -12.93 -1.93 13.81
C PRO A 45 -13.01 -0.75 14.81
N GLY A 46 -12.95 0.47 14.28
CA GLY A 46 -12.95 1.71 15.07
C GLY A 46 -11.58 2.14 15.62
N SER A 47 -10.51 1.36 15.39
CA SER A 47 -9.15 1.79 15.70
C SER A 47 -8.49 2.52 14.50
N GLN A 48 -7.29 3.06 14.72
CA GLN A 48 -6.42 3.47 13.61
C GLN A 48 -5.84 2.24 12.91
N PRO A 49 -5.48 2.32 11.62
CA PRO A 49 -4.77 1.25 10.95
C PRO A 49 -3.33 1.09 11.46
N LEU A 50 -2.69 -0.01 11.10
CA LEU A 50 -1.28 -0.26 11.42
C LEU A 50 -0.37 0.72 10.68
N ASN A 51 0.52 1.40 11.41
CA ASN A 51 1.58 2.22 10.84
C ASN A 51 2.87 1.42 10.63
N LEU A 52 4.01 2.08 10.34
CA LEU A 52 5.32 1.42 10.13
C LEU A 52 5.78 0.54 11.31
N GLN A 53 5.28 0.80 12.52
CA GLN A 53 5.58 0.01 13.72
C GLN A 53 4.34 -0.71 14.29
N GLY A 54 3.31 -0.88 13.47
CA GLY A 54 2.01 -1.39 13.94
C GLY A 54 1.37 -0.39 14.91
N ILE A 55 1.36 -0.74 16.20
CA ILE A 55 0.96 0.14 17.31
C ILE A 55 2.04 0.19 18.41
N TRP A 56 3.18 -0.51 18.21
CA TRP A 56 4.21 -0.72 19.23
C TRP A 56 5.35 0.29 19.11
N ASN A 57 5.02 1.55 19.20
CA ASN A 57 5.97 2.65 19.25
C ASN A 57 5.93 3.31 20.64
N GLN A 58 7.09 3.46 21.28
CA GLN A 58 7.27 4.16 22.56
C GLN A 58 8.10 5.44 22.43
N ASP A 59 8.66 5.71 21.25
CA ASP A 59 9.58 6.81 21.03
C ASP A 59 8.84 8.07 20.55
N MET A 60 9.22 9.24 21.05
CA MET A 60 8.73 10.52 20.53
C MET A 60 9.23 10.82 19.12
N TRP A 61 10.40 10.28 18.76
CA TRP A 61 11.03 10.41 17.46
C TRP A 61 11.36 9.03 16.89
N PRO A 62 10.34 8.25 16.51
CA PRO A 62 10.56 6.92 15.97
C PRO A 62 11.18 6.96 14.58
N ALA A 63 11.75 5.85 14.15
CA ALA A 63 12.23 5.68 12.79
C ALA A 63 11.13 6.02 11.77
N TRP A 64 11.47 6.87 10.78
CA TRP A 64 10.56 7.41 9.76
C TRP A 64 9.26 8.02 10.32
N GLY A 65 9.28 8.50 11.57
CA GLY A 65 8.12 9.11 12.21
C GLY A 65 6.96 8.14 12.48
N SER A 66 7.14 6.84 12.34
CA SER A 66 6.07 5.81 12.45
C SER A 66 4.83 6.16 11.60
N ARG A 67 5.05 6.67 10.40
CA ARG A 67 4.00 7.15 9.48
C ARG A 67 3.24 5.98 8.86
N PHE A 68 2.15 6.31 8.17
CA PHE A 68 1.49 5.41 7.23
C PHE A 68 2.14 5.62 5.85
N THR A 69 3.19 4.86 5.59
CA THR A 69 3.89 4.90 4.31
C THR A 69 3.14 4.02 3.32
N VAL A 70 2.63 4.62 2.26
CA VAL A 70 1.70 4.01 1.31
C VAL A 70 2.33 3.78 -0.07
N ASN A 71 3.66 3.78 -0.15
CA ASN A 71 4.34 3.31 -1.35
C ASN A 71 4.70 1.81 -1.30
N ILE A 72 4.39 1.12 -0.19
CA ILE A 72 4.43 -0.33 -0.01
C ILE A 72 4.02 -0.78 1.41
N ASN A 73 4.47 -0.06 2.47
CA ASN A 73 4.47 -0.61 3.83
C ASN A 73 3.06 -0.82 4.39
N THR A 74 2.17 0.15 4.21
CA THR A 74 0.79 0.05 4.67
C THR A 74 0.06 -1.07 3.93
N GLU A 75 0.24 -1.17 2.63
CA GLU A 75 -0.32 -2.24 1.81
C GLU A 75 0.15 -3.62 2.31
N MET A 76 1.46 -3.78 2.53
CA MET A 76 2.03 -5.04 3.06
C MET A 76 1.49 -5.41 4.44
N ASN A 77 1.25 -4.43 5.30
CA ASN A 77 0.65 -4.67 6.61
C ASN A 77 -0.70 -5.40 6.49
N TYR A 78 -1.45 -5.14 5.43
CA TYR A 78 -2.79 -5.67 5.23
C TYR A 78 -2.92 -6.82 4.22
N TRP A 79 -1.86 -7.21 3.50
CA TRP A 79 -1.91 -8.33 2.56
C TRP A 79 -2.32 -9.66 3.20
N CYS A 80 -2.11 -9.84 4.49
CA CYS A 80 -2.51 -11.05 5.20
C CYS A 80 -3.94 -10.99 5.77
N ALA A 81 -4.63 -9.85 5.72
CA ALA A 81 -5.92 -9.69 6.37
C ALA A 81 -6.95 -10.70 5.85
N GLU A 82 -7.17 -10.71 4.56
CA GLU A 82 -8.16 -11.58 3.94
C GLU A 82 -7.71 -13.04 3.92
N SER A 83 -6.52 -13.31 3.39
CA SER A 83 -5.98 -14.65 3.23
C SER A 83 -5.78 -15.41 4.55
N CYS A 84 -5.65 -14.69 5.67
CA CYS A 84 -5.52 -15.26 7.01
C CYS A 84 -6.84 -15.26 7.81
N ASN A 85 -7.98 -15.03 7.16
CA ASN A 85 -9.30 -14.99 7.80
C ASN A 85 -9.35 -13.94 8.94
N LEU A 86 -8.98 -12.70 8.63
CA LEU A 86 -8.95 -11.54 9.52
C LEU A 86 -9.59 -10.31 8.83
N SER A 87 -10.62 -10.51 8.03
CA SER A 87 -11.29 -9.46 7.24
C SER A 87 -11.77 -8.29 8.10
N GLU A 88 -12.20 -8.54 9.34
CA GLU A 88 -12.57 -7.48 10.29
C GLU A 88 -11.39 -6.59 10.69
N CYS A 89 -10.17 -7.11 10.62
CA CYS A 89 -8.96 -6.33 10.89
C CYS A 89 -8.56 -5.41 9.71
N HIS A 90 -9.18 -5.58 8.55
CA HIS A 90 -8.96 -4.72 7.37
C HIS A 90 -9.73 -3.39 7.45
N LEU A 91 -10.85 -3.35 8.19
CA LEU A 91 -11.75 -2.20 8.24
C LEU A 91 -11.07 -0.87 8.63
N PRO A 92 -10.10 -0.81 9.55
CA PRO A 92 -9.40 0.43 9.86
C PRO A 92 -8.67 1.05 8.67
N LEU A 93 -8.18 0.24 7.72
CA LEU A 93 -7.57 0.74 6.48
C LEU A 93 -8.60 1.45 5.60
N PHE A 94 -9.80 0.89 5.44
CA PHE A 94 -10.87 1.54 4.68
C PHE A 94 -11.35 2.84 5.32
N ASP A 95 -11.33 2.91 6.66
CA ASP A 95 -11.59 4.14 7.39
C ASP A 95 -10.53 5.21 7.13
N LEU A 96 -9.25 4.82 7.01
CA LEU A 96 -8.18 5.73 6.62
C LEU A 96 -8.38 6.24 5.19
N ILE A 97 -8.62 5.35 4.22
CA ILE A 97 -8.84 5.73 2.82
C ILE A 97 -10.01 6.74 2.72
N ARG A 98 -11.10 6.52 3.45
CA ARG A 98 -12.22 7.46 3.51
C ARG A 98 -11.83 8.83 4.06
N ARG A 99 -10.98 8.89 5.11
CA ARG A 99 -10.45 10.15 5.65
C ARG A 99 -9.50 10.86 4.68
N MET A 100 -8.73 10.11 3.91
CA MET A 100 -7.79 10.65 2.93
C MET A 100 -8.50 11.33 1.77
N ARG A 101 -9.68 10.86 1.40
CA ARG A 101 -10.37 11.27 0.17
C ARG A 101 -10.56 12.78 0.03
N PRO A 102 -11.11 13.55 1.02
CA PRO A 102 -11.27 15.01 0.88
C PRO A 102 -9.94 15.75 0.66
N ASN A 103 -8.89 15.35 1.37
CA ASN A 103 -7.56 15.94 1.24
C ASN A 103 -6.93 15.57 -0.11
N GLY A 104 -7.13 14.31 -0.54
CA GLY A 104 -6.66 13.83 -1.84
C GLY A 104 -7.36 14.52 -3.02
N GLU A 105 -8.65 14.82 -2.90
CA GLU A 105 -9.42 15.61 -3.88
C GLU A 105 -8.89 17.05 -3.96
N GLN A 106 -8.55 17.65 -2.82
CA GLN A 106 -7.93 18.97 -2.81
C GLN A 106 -6.55 18.93 -3.45
N THR A 107 -5.72 17.94 -3.10
CA THR A 107 -4.38 17.76 -3.69
C THR A 107 -4.45 17.54 -5.21
N ALA A 108 -5.40 16.73 -5.69
CA ALA A 108 -5.62 16.50 -7.11
C ALA A 108 -5.95 17.81 -7.86
N ARG A 109 -6.86 18.62 -7.31
CA ARG A 109 -7.22 19.91 -7.91
C ARG A 109 -6.07 20.91 -7.88
N ASP A 110 -5.42 21.08 -6.73
CA ASP A 110 -4.48 22.18 -6.51
C ASP A 110 -3.12 21.93 -7.17
N MET A 111 -2.65 20.66 -7.18
CA MET A 111 -1.34 20.31 -7.73
C MET A 111 -1.40 19.82 -9.19
N TYR A 112 -2.49 19.14 -9.57
CA TYR A 112 -2.56 18.44 -10.84
C TYR A 112 -3.65 18.97 -11.77
N HIS A 113 -4.54 19.83 -11.25
CA HIS A 113 -5.74 20.30 -11.98
C HIS A 113 -6.63 19.16 -12.48
N CYS A 114 -6.66 18.06 -11.72
CA CYS A 114 -7.42 16.84 -12.00
C CYS A 114 -8.58 16.69 -11.02
N GLY A 115 -9.64 16.01 -11.44
CA GLY A 115 -10.68 15.47 -10.58
C GLY A 115 -10.24 14.21 -9.86
N GLY A 116 -11.18 13.56 -9.16
CA GLY A 116 -10.88 12.40 -8.37
C GLY A 116 -9.99 12.73 -7.16
N PHE A 117 -9.23 11.75 -6.64
CA PHE A 117 -8.32 11.97 -5.52
C PHE A 117 -7.00 11.23 -5.70
N VAL A 118 -5.92 11.82 -5.14
CA VAL A 118 -4.56 11.32 -5.21
C VAL A 118 -3.96 11.27 -3.80
N CYS A 119 -3.03 10.36 -3.56
CA CYS A 119 -2.16 10.39 -2.39
C CYS A 119 -0.73 10.07 -2.80
N HIS A 120 0.22 10.78 -2.20
CA HIS A 120 1.64 10.53 -2.38
C HIS A 120 2.14 9.41 -1.44
N HIS A 121 3.44 9.25 -1.28
CA HIS A 121 4.05 8.08 -0.63
C HIS A 121 3.76 7.92 0.88
N ASN A 122 3.29 8.95 1.55
CA ASN A 122 2.92 8.93 2.97
C ASN A 122 1.57 9.60 3.21
N THR A 123 0.88 9.13 4.25
CA THR A 123 -0.26 9.81 4.84
C THR A 123 -0.11 9.86 6.37
N ASP A 124 -1.07 10.45 7.06
CA ASP A 124 -1.09 10.60 8.50
C ASP A 124 -2.48 10.32 9.10
N LEU A 125 -2.63 10.57 10.41
CA LEU A 125 -3.89 10.37 11.13
C LEU A 125 -5.05 11.22 10.59
N TRP A 126 -4.75 12.34 9.95
CA TRP A 126 -5.72 13.27 9.37
C TRP A 126 -5.97 13.03 7.88
N GLY A 127 -5.24 12.06 7.30
CA GLY A 127 -5.39 11.69 5.90
C GLY A 127 -4.75 12.69 4.93
N ASP A 128 -3.64 13.34 5.29
CA ASP A 128 -2.92 14.20 4.38
C ASP A 128 -2.43 13.41 3.16
N CYS A 129 -2.58 13.98 1.98
CA CYS A 129 -2.27 13.34 0.71
C CYS A 129 -1.24 14.08 -0.13
N ALA A 130 -0.82 15.28 0.30
CA ALA A 130 0.19 16.06 -0.37
C ALA A 130 1.58 15.39 -0.28
N PRO A 131 2.54 15.75 -1.14
CA PRO A 131 3.91 15.25 -1.03
C PRO A 131 4.51 15.61 0.33
N GLN A 132 4.86 14.58 1.12
CA GLN A 132 5.48 14.75 2.43
C GLN A 132 6.94 14.34 2.31
N ASP A 133 7.89 15.15 2.64
CA ASP A 133 9.30 14.83 2.61
C ASP A 133 10.08 15.54 1.48
N ARG A 134 11.40 15.36 1.51
CA ARG A 134 12.34 15.94 0.52
C ARG A 134 13.10 14.87 -0.24
N TRP A 135 12.79 13.60 -0.03
CA TRP A 135 13.42 12.46 -0.68
C TRP A 135 12.76 12.19 -2.02
N MET A 136 13.27 12.84 -3.07
CA MET A 136 12.68 12.78 -4.43
C MET A 136 12.33 11.38 -4.93
N PRO A 137 13.16 10.32 -4.71
CA PRO A 137 12.84 8.96 -5.16
C PRO A 137 11.54 8.37 -4.58
N ALA A 138 11.01 8.94 -3.50
CA ALA A 138 9.75 8.51 -2.90
C ALA A 138 8.65 9.55 -3.04
N THR A 139 8.99 10.85 -2.93
CA THR A 139 8.04 11.92 -2.62
C THR A 139 7.07 12.21 -3.77
N ILE A 140 7.56 12.27 -5.02
CA ILE A 140 6.74 12.60 -6.20
C ILE A 140 6.23 11.31 -6.87
N TRP A 141 5.39 10.59 -6.14
CA TRP A 141 4.76 9.36 -6.59
C TRP A 141 3.26 9.40 -6.29
N PRO A 142 2.41 9.62 -7.32
CA PRO A 142 0.98 9.90 -7.12
C PRO A 142 0.11 8.64 -7.07
N MET A 143 0.66 7.49 -6.68
CA MET A 143 -0.02 6.20 -6.78
C MET A 143 -0.58 5.67 -5.46
N GLY A 144 -0.30 6.33 -4.31
CA GLY A 144 -0.65 5.81 -2.99
C GLY A 144 -2.16 5.57 -2.82
N ALA A 145 -3.01 6.50 -3.26
CA ALA A 145 -4.47 6.30 -3.21
C ALA A 145 -4.92 5.14 -4.10
N ALA A 146 -4.38 5.03 -5.30
CA ALA A 146 -4.71 3.95 -6.23
C ALA A 146 -4.36 2.57 -5.65
N TRP A 147 -3.15 2.44 -5.11
CA TRP A 147 -2.70 1.16 -4.57
C TRP A 147 -3.49 0.74 -3.32
N LEU A 148 -3.76 1.67 -2.42
CA LEU A 148 -4.62 1.40 -1.27
C LEU A 148 -6.04 0.99 -1.69
N CYS A 149 -6.58 1.58 -2.76
CA CYS A 149 -7.92 1.24 -3.24
C CYS A 149 -8.06 -0.20 -3.76
N LEU A 150 -6.96 -0.87 -4.18
CA LEU A 150 -7.00 -2.27 -4.58
C LEU A 150 -7.48 -3.18 -3.43
N HIS A 151 -7.17 -2.83 -2.19
CA HIS A 151 -7.65 -3.54 -1.00
C HIS A 151 -9.17 -3.57 -0.88
N ILE A 152 -9.88 -2.58 -1.42
CA ILE A 152 -11.35 -2.52 -1.37
C ILE A 152 -11.95 -3.67 -2.18
N PHE A 153 -11.48 -3.86 -3.42
CA PHE A 153 -12.01 -4.93 -4.27
C PHE A 153 -11.53 -6.30 -3.80
N GLU A 154 -10.29 -6.42 -3.31
CA GLU A 154 -9.79 -7.64 -2.68
C GLU A 154 -10.68 -8.06 -1.49
N HIS A 155 -11.03 -7.14 -0.59
CA HIS A 155 -11.94 -7.43 0.52
C HIS A 155 -13.28 -7.98 0.02
N TYR A 156 -13.86 -7.37 -1.02
CA TYR A 156 -15.07 -7.89 -1.62
C TYR A 156 -14.89 -9.31 -2.19
N GLN A 157 -13.78 -9.60 -2.86
CA GLN A 157 -13.52 -10.91 -3.45
C GLN A 157 -13.49 -12.04 -2.39
N TYR A 158 -13.04 -11.75 -1.18
CA TYR A 158 -13.00 -12.70 -0.07
C TYR A 158 -14.31 -12.79 0.71
N THR A 159 -15.00 -11.66 0.90
CA THR A 159 -16.20 -11.58 1.75
C THR A 159 -17.49 -11.74 0.97
N LEU A 160 -17.49 -11.40 -0.33
CA LEU A 160 -18.65 -11.26 -1.19
C LEU A 160 -19.71 -10.27 -0.63
N ASP A 161 -19.27 -9.33 0.22
CA ASP A 161 -20.10 -8.29 0.80
C ASP A 161 -20.37 -7.20 -0.25
N ARG A 162 -21.53 -7.34 -0.91
CA ARG A 162 -21.98 -6.42 -1.94
C ARG A 162 -22.34 -5.06 -1.37
N ASP A 163 -22.83 -4.99 -0.14
CA ASP A 163 -23.19 -3.73 0.50
C ASP A 163 -21.93 -2.92 0.83
N PHE A 164 -20.88 -3.58 1.31
CA PHE A 164 -19.56 -2.97 1.47
C PHE A 164 -19.03 -2.45 0.12
N LEU A 165 -19.06 -3.27 -0.92
CA LEU A 165 -18.58 -2.84 -2.25
C LEU A 165 -19.35 -1.62 -2.75
N ALA A 166 -20.68 -1.60 -2.61
CA ALA A 166 -21.52 -0.47 -3.00
C ALA A 166 -21.16 0.82 -2.24
N GLN A 167 -20.89 0.71 -0.93
CA GLN A 167 -20.46 1.84 -0.10
C GLN A 167 -19.08 2.40 -0.50
N GLN A 168 -18.18 1.55 -0.98
CA GLN A 168 -16.81 1.92 -1.36
C GLN A 168 -16.67 2.25 -2.86
N PHE A 169 -17.67 1.97 -3.67
CA PHE A 169 -17.58 2.09 -5.13
C PHE A 169 -17.23 3.51 -5.60
N ASP A 170 -17.81 4.53 -4.97
CA ASP A 170 -17.50 5.93 -5.29
C ASP A 170 -16.04 6.30 -4.92
N THR A 171 -15.45 5.63 -3.94
CA THR A 171 -14.03 5.79 -3.60
C THR A 171 -13.13 5.17 -4.68
N LEU A 172 -13.46 3.97 -5.16
CA LEU A 172 -12.77 3.33 -6.28
C LEU A 172 -12.84 4.20 -7.53
N CYS A 173 -14.03 4.70 -7.88
CA CYS A 173 -14.22 5.58 -9.03
C CYS A 173 -13.42 6.87 -8.90
N GLY A 174 -13.38 7.47 -7.72
CA GLY A 174 -12.60 8.69 -7.49
C GLY A 174 -11.10 8.49 -7.67
N ALA A 175 -10.54 7.37 -7.21
CA ALA A 175 -9.14 7.04 -7.45
C ALA A 175 -8.86 6.83 -8.96
N ALA A 176 -9.74 6.15 -9.67
CA ALA A 176 -9.61 5.93 -11.12
C ALA A 176 -9.77 7.22 -11.92
N GLN A 177 -10.69 8.11 -11.52
CA GLN A 177 -10.92 9.39 -12.18
C GLN A 177 -9.65 10.22 -12.24
N PHE A 178 -8.88 10.29 -11.14
CA PHE A 178 -7.62 11.03 -11.14
C PHE A 178 -6.72 10.61 -12.31
N PHE A 179 -6.57 9.32 -12.56
CA PHE A 179 -5.68 8.83 -13.62
C PHE A 179 -6.25 9.00 -15.01
N THR A 180 -7.57 9.03 -15.19
CA THR A 180 -8.15 9.35 -16.52
C THR A 180 -7.83 10.78 -16.96
N GLU A 181 -7.55 11.68 -16.02
CA GLU A 181 -7.22 13.08 -16.27
C GLU A 181 -5.71 13.36 -16.18
N TYR A 182 -4.97 12.58 -15.37
CA TYR A 182 -3.53 12.75 -15.15
C TYR A 182 -2.66 12.11 -16.22
N MET A 183 -3.09 10.97 -16.78
CA MET A 183 -2.34 10.32 -17.85
C MET A 183 -2.34 11.13 -19.14
N PHE A 184 -1.24 11.05 -19.87
CA PHE A 184 -1.10 11.66 -21.18
C PHE A 184 -0.52 10.66 -22.19
N GLU A 185 -0.73 10.93 -23.47
CA GLU A 185 -0.18 10.10 -24.54
C GLU A 185 1.28 10.49 -24.82
N ASN A 186 2.17 9.51 -24.75
CA ASN A 186 3.58 9.70 -25.11
C ASN A 186 3.78 9.67 -26.64
N SER A 187 5.01 9.91 -27.09
CA SER A 187 5.35 9.91 -28.53
C SER A 187 5.14 8.57 -29.25
N ALA A 188 4.95 7.48 -28.51
CA ALA A 188 4.64 6.16 -29.05
C ALA A 188 3.12 5.84 -29.04
N GLY A 189 2.27 6.79 -28.68
CA GLY A 189 0.81 6.59 -28.59
C GLY A 189 0.35 5.80 -27.36
N GLN A 190 1.17 5.74 -26.32
CA GLN A 190 0.84 5.03 -25.08
C GLN A 190 0.40 6.02 -24.00
N LEU A 191 -0.65 5.69 -23.25
CA LEU A 191 -1.05 6.44 -22.06
C LEU A 191 -0.06 6.14 -20.92
N VAL A 192 0.55 7.18 -20.37
CA VAL A 192 1.56 7.11 -19.33
C VAL A 192 1.32 8.16 -18.25
N THR A 193 1.83 7.91 -17.05
CA THR A 193 1.91 8.89 -15.95
C THR A 193 3.17 9.73 -16.09
N GLY A 194 3.14 10.97 -15.58
CA GLY A 194 4.33 11.80 -15.50
C GLY A 194 4.04 13.25 -15.07
N PRO A 195 4.87 13.81 -14.19
CA PRO A 195 6.06 13.21 -13.57
C PRO A 195 5.71 12.17 -12.50
N SER A 196 6.47 11.07 -12.43
CA SER A 196 6.38 10.05 -11.38
C SER A 196 7.77 9.54 -11.02
N VAL A 197 7.82 8.62 -10.08
CA VAL A 197 9.05 7.90 -9.71
C VAL A 197 8.75 6.39 -9.65
N SER A 198 9.77 5.55 -9.78
CA SER A 198 9.68 4.14 -9.38
C SER A 198 10.23 4.03 -7.95
N PRO A 199 9.40 4.03 -6.90
CA PRO A 199 9.89 4.10 -5.53
C PRO A 199 10.76 2.89 -5.16
N GLU A 200 11.90 3.04 -4.50
CA GLU A 200 12.59 4.32 -4.30
C GLU A 200 13.90 4.28 -5.10
N ASN A 201 13.79 4.20 -6.40
CA ASN A 201 14.93 3.99 -7.31
C ASN A 201 15.52 5.30 -7.80
N THR A 202 16.81 5.20 -8.12
CA THR A 202 17.58 6.24 -8.81
C THR A 202 18.24 5.60 -10.01
N TYR A 203 18.07 6.19 -11.19
CA TYR A 203 18.74 5.76 -12.42
C TYR A 203 19.96 6.62 -12.71
N LEU A 204 20.84 6.11 -13.56
CA LEU A 204 21.95 6.85 -14.11
C LEU A 204 21.65 7.16 -15.58
N THR A 205 21.87 8.40 -15.97
CA THR A 205 21.82 8.80 -17.38
C THR A 205 23.11 8.36 -18.10
N GLU A 206 23.12 8.39 -19.43
CA GLU A 206 24.32 8.12 -20.23
C GLU A 206 25.50 9.03 -19.86
N SER A 207 25.24 10.27 -19.42
CA SER A 207 26.25 11.20 -18.94
C SER A 207 26.74 10.91 -17.51
N GLY A 208 26.18 9.90 -16.81
CA GLY A 208 26.49 9.56 -15.43
C GLY A 208 25.74 10.42 -14.37
N ALA A 209 24.85 11.31 -14.79
CA ALA A 209 24.01 12.05 -13.85
C ALA A 209 22.94 11.14 -13.22
N LYS A 210 22.60 11.42 -11.96
CA LYS A 210 21.55 10.67 -11.24
C LYS A 210 20.21 11.35 -11.42
N GLY A 211 19.15 10.54 -11.62
CA GLY A 211 17.77 11.01 -11.70
C GLY A 211 16.81 10.02 -11.03
N SER A 212 15.65 10.51 -10.61
CA SER A 212 14.59 9.70 -10.02
C SER A 212 13.25 9.90 -10.72
N LEU A 213 12.99 11.14 -11.19
CA LEU A 213 11.77 11.43 -11.94
C LEU A 213 11.78 10.75 -13.28
N CYS A 214 10.66 10.13 -13.63
CA CYS A 214 10.47 9.41 -14.88
C CYS A 214 9.05 9.60 -15.41
N ILE A 215 8.82 9.09 -16.62
CA ILE A 215 7.52 9.02 -17.28
C ILE A 215 7.20 7.54 -17.45
N GLY A 216 5.97 7.15 -17.06
CA GLY A 216 5.45 5.81 -17.26
C GLY A 216 6.24 4.68 -16.61
N PRO A 217 6.61 4.75 -15.31
CA PRO A 217 7.24 3.61 -14.66
C PRO A 217 6.28 2.40 -14.70
N SER A 218 6.81 1.21 -14.86
CA SER A 218 6.01 -0.02 -14.98
C SER A 218 5.12 -0.29 -13.76
N MET A 219 5.55 0.13 -12.58
CA MET A 219 4.77 0.02 -11.36
C MET A 219 3.45 0.80 -11.46
N ASP A 220 3.50 2.04 -11.95
CA ASP A 220 2.32 2.88 -12.13
C ASP A 220 1.32 2.21 -13.08
N SER A 221 1.82 1.74 -14.24
CA SER A 221 0.97 1.08 -15.23
C SER A 221 0.31 -0.18 -14.68
N GLN A 222 1.00 -0.95 -13.84
CA GLN A 222 0.44 -2.15 -13.21
C GLN A 222 -0.67 -1.80 -12.20
N ILE A 223 -0.41 -0.83 -11.31
CA ILE A 223 -1.40 -0.40 -10.31
C ILE A 223 -2.64 0.18 -10.99
N ILE A 224 -2.47 1.05 -11.99
CA ILE A 224 -3.59 1.66 -12.73
C ILE A 224 -4.40 0.59 -13.47
N THR A 225 -3.73 -0.38 -14.10
CA THR A 225 -4.42 -1.48 -14.80
C THR A 225 -5.28 -2.29 -13.85
N LEU A 226 -4.76 -2.63 -12.66
CA LEU A 226 -5.54 -3.33 -11.63
C LEU A 226 -6.71 -2.47 -11.14
N LEU A 227 -6.47 -1.20 -10.79
CA LEU A 227 -7.52 -0.30 -10.34
C LEU A 227 -8.66 -0.18 -11.35
N PHE A 228 -8.35 0.03 -12.63
CA PHE A 228 -9.38 0.12 -13.67
C PHE A 228 -10.12 -1.19 -13.87
N THR A 229 -9.43 -2.33 -13.77
CA THR A 229 -10.05 -3.65 -13.81
C THR A 229 -11.03 -3.82 -12.65
N ASP A 230 -10.62 -3.48 -11.44
CA ASP A 230 -11.43 -3.59 -10.23
C ASP A 230 -12.67 -2.69 -10.30
N VAL A 231 -12.51 -1.44 -10.78
CA VAL A 231 -13.66 -0.53 -11.01
C VAL A 231 -14.66 -1.11 -12.00
N LEU A 232 -14.18 -1.64 -13.13
CA LEU A 232 -15.06 -2.22 -14.16
C LEU A 232 -15.77 -3.48 -13.65
N GLU A 233 -15.08 -4.34 -12.93
CA GLU A 233 -15.70 -5.54 -12.34
C GLU A 233 -16.69 -5.15 -11.23
N ALA A 234 -16.35 -4.21 -10.35
CA ALA A 234 -17.27 -3.69 -9.33
C ALA A 234 -18.54 -3.11 -9.97
N ALA A 235 -18.40 -2.33 -11.04
CA ALA A 235 -19.54 -1.76 -11.76
C ALA A 235 -20.45 -2.84 -12.39
N ARG A 236 -19.92 -4.00 -12.80
CA ARG A 236 -20.72 -5.12 -13.32
C ARG A 236 -21.46 -5.87 -12.22
N ILE A 237 -20.86 -5.91 -11.02
CA ILE A 237 -21.42 -6.62 -9.86
C ILE A 237 -22.57 -5.81 -9.25
N LEU A 238 -22.44 -4.48 -9.18
CA LEU A 238 -23.42 -3.57 -8.56
C LEU A 238 -24.59 -3.26 -9.46
#